data_d7ed1a4fa200de302b51613140074fd0
#
_entry.id   d7ed1a4fa200de302b51613140074fd0
#
_cell.length_a   1.000
_cell.length_b   1.000
_cell.length_c   1.000
_cell.angle_alpha   90.00
_cell.angle_beta   90.00
_cell.angle_gamma   90.00
#
_symmetry.space_group_name_H-M   'P 1'
#
loop_
_entity.id
_entity.type
_entity.pdbx_description
1 polymer ?
#
loop_
_entity_poly.entity_id
_entity_poly.type
_entity_poly.pdbx_seq_one_letter_code
_entity_poly.pdbx_strand_id
1 'polypeptide(L)'
;MRTLIQGGWVVGFNGTSHQLFRDGTVVFEGNSVLEVGPRFDGQVDRTIDARGMLVMPGLINTHLHLGTNAPHAFFLDETRADYFGANFYAYSVPRRGAAEGRASTRADVEQLYGIWAAIRGGATTILDIGSRNGADLVRVVGDVGARVYCGPAFKSYSYVFDEAGRIQWDDDPASGEAGLQRAVAFAREHDGAHNGRVRCLLYPAQLDTCSVELLKAARRAADEHGLRISLHAAMNLIEFQRMLREHGKTSLQLLSDIGFLRDDVLLGHCVFHARHSWAHYPYVDDLQLLADSGASVAHAPYKYAKMGVTLESLERYRQLGINVALGTDTFPQDLISEMRLAGLMCRFAEGSFRVGRARDVFDAATLGGARALGRDDLGRLCPGARADIVLVDLRAAHYGAVHDPIKSLVECGSGSDIDTVIVDGRTLLEGRRAVVLDEAELLRKVQESGERTWADVAQWRWNAADIDAIAPMSYPVASEH
;
A
#
# COMPACT_ATOMS: atom_id res chain seq x y z
N MET A 1 27.39 -7.71 -14.05
CA MET A 1 28.11 -6.67 -13.29
C MET A 1 27.91 -6.93 -11.83
N ARG A 2 29.01 -7.18 -11.12
CA ARG A 2 29.00 -7.43 -9.68
C ARG A 2 29.22 -6.14 -8.92
N THR A 3 28.33 -5.79 -8.01
CA THR A 3 28.35 -4.54 -7.25
C THR A 3 28.52 -4.86 -5.77
N LEU A 4 29.44 -4.15 -5.11
CA LEU A 4 29.64 -4.13 -3.66
C LEU A 4 29.09 -2.84 -3.08
N ILE A 5 28.29 -2.95 -2.04
CA ILE A 5 27.90 -1.84 -1.15
C ILE A 5 28.63 -2.06 0.16
N GLN A 6 29.35 -1.06 0.69
CA GLN A 6 30.20 -1.25 1.89
C GLN A 6 30.26 -0.02 2.80
N GLY A 7 30.61 -0.27 4.06
CA GLY A 7 30.99 0.76 5.05
C GLY A 7 29.83 1.39 5.81
N GLY A 8 28.60 0.90 5.62
CA GLY A 8 27.41 1.37 6.35
C GLY A 8 26.90 0.34 7.38
N TRP A 9 25.84 0.71 8.08
CA TRP A 9 25.02 -0.27 8.77
C TRP A 9 24.29 -1.12 7.73
N VAL A 10 24.35 -2.45 7.84
CA VAL A 10 23.67 -3.36 6.92
C VAL A 10 22.65 -4.20 7.68
N VAL A 11 21.42 -4.25 7.15
CA VAL A 11 20.35 -5.14 7.62
C VAL A 11 20.39 -6.43 6.81
N GLY A 12 21.13 -7.42 7.29
CA GLY A 12 21.13 -8.77 6.71
C GLY A 12 19.99 -9.63 7.26
N PHE A 13 19.86 -10.84 6.77
CA PHE A 13 18.87 -11.82 7.21
C PHE A 13 19.55 -13.17 7.49
N ASN A 14 19.30 -13.75 8.66
CA ASN A 14 19.96 -14.98 9.12
C ASN A 14 19.17 -16.27 8.88
N GLY A 15 18.13 -16.21 8.08
CA GLY A 15 17.18 -17.31 7.82
C GLY A 15 15.91 -17.25 8.69
N THR A 16 15.92 -16.51 9.79
CA THR A 16 14.79 -16.40 10.72
C THR A 16 14.37 -14.95 10.96
N SER A 17 15.35 -14.05 11.13
CA SER A 17 15.13 -12.64 11.45
C SER A 17 16.18 -11.74 10.80
N HIS A 18 15.90 -10.45 10.76
CA HIS A 18 16.92 -9.46 10.45
C HIS A 18 18.05 -9.47 11.51
N GLN A 19 19.26 -9.17 11.04
CA GLN A 19 20.45 -8.95 11.87
C GLN A 19 21.23 -7.74 11.36
N LEU A 20 21.95 -7.06 12.25
CA LEU A 20 22.70 -5.86 11.91
C LEU A 20 24.19 -6.14 11.80
N PHE A 21 24.81 -5.63 10.73
CA PHE A 21 26.27 -5.57 10.60
C PHE A 21 26.69 -4.10 10.67
N ARG A 22 27.65 -3.79 11.54
CA ARG A 22 28.31 -2.48 11.56
C ARG A 22 29.44 -2.51 10.54
N ASP A 23 29.55 -1.46 9.71
CA ASP A 23 30.51 -1.39 8.61
C ASP A 23 30.43 -2.61 7.67
N GLY A 24 29.20 -3.10 7.48
CA GLY A 24 28.93 -4.32 6.73
C GLY A 24 29.00 -4.16 5.23
N THR A 25 28.78 -5.28 4.54
CA THR A 25 28.81 -5.37 3.08
C THR A 25 27.58 -6.10 2.53
N VAL A 26 27.15 -5.66 1.34
CA VAL A 26 26.18 -6.38 0.49
C VAL A 26 26.80 -6.52 -0.89
N VAL A 27 26.85 -7.72 -1.42
CA VAL A 27 27.29 -8.00 -2.81
C VAL A 27 26.12 -8.52 -3.60
N PHE A 28 25.89 -7.96 -4.76
CA PHE A 28 24.88 -8.47 -5.70
C PHE A 28 25.41 -8.51 -7.13
N GLU A 29 24.85 -9.40 -7.92
CA GLU A 29 25.15 -9.53 -9.35
C GLU A 29 23.86 -9.73 -10.13
N GLY A 30 23.67 -8.93 -11.17
CA GLY A 30 22.39 -8.90 -11.86
C GLY A 30 21.27 -8.51 -10.87
N ASN A 31 20.30 -9.39 -10.73
CA ASN A 31 19.13 -9.15 -9.84
C ASN A 31 19.17 -9.95 -8.53
N SER A 32 20.29 -10.57 -8.18
CA SER A 32 20.40 -11.45 -7.02
C SER A 32 21.48 -10.97 -6.04
N VAL A 33 21.15 -11.00 -4.76
CA VAL A 33 22.13 -10.84 -3.68
C VAL A 33 23.00 -12.10 -3.62
N LEU A 34 24.31 -11.93 -3.63
CA LEU A 34 25.29 -13.03 -3.54
C LEU A 34 25.77 -13.25 -2.11
N GLU A 35 26.06 -12.15 -1.41
CA GLU A 35 26.63 -12.20 -0.08
C GLU A 35 26.22 -10.99 0.76
N VAL A 36 26.02 -11.22 2.06
CA VAL A 36 25.80 -10.18 3.08
C VAL A 36 26.62 -10.54 4.30
N GLY A 37 27.46 -9.64 4.76
CA GLY A 37 28.36 -9.94 5.87
C GLY A 37 29.15 -8.74 6.37
N PRO A 38 30.12 -9.00 7.28
CA PRO A 38 30.96 -7.94 7.82
C PRO A 38 32.04 -7.47 6.84
N ARG A 39 32.41 -8.32 5.86
CA ARG A 39 33.49 -8.02 4.90
C ARG A 39 33.32 -8.87 3.64
N PHE A 40 33.80 -8.33 2.52
CA PHE A 40 33.92 -9.05 1.25
C PHE A 40 35.31 -8.78 0.63
N ASP A 41 36.04 -9.83 0.27
CA ASP A 41 37.38 -9.75 -0.30
C ASP A 41 37.45 -10.17 -1.78
N GLY A 42 36.30 -10.41 -2.42
CA GLY A 42 36.23 -10.83 -3.81
C GLY A 42 36.36 -9.66 -4.81
N GLN A 43 36.50 -9.99 -6.09
CA GLN A 43 36.53 -8.99 -7.16
C GLN A 43 35.11 -8.46 -7.46
N VAL A 44 35.02 -7.16 -7.72
CA VAL A 44 33.78 -6.44 -8.06
C VAL A 44 34.02 -5.48 -9.22
N ASP A 45 32.98 -5.20 -9.98
CA ASP A 45 33.04 -4.26 -11.09
C ASP A 45 32.71 -2.82 -10.63
N ARG A 46 31.90 -2.69 -9.55
CA ARG A 46 31.45 -1.41 -9.00
C ARG A 46 31.43 -1.47 -7.48
N THR A 47 31.78 -0.37 -6.84
CA THR A 47 31.64 -0.19 -5.40
C THR A 47 30.78 1.04 -5.10
N ILE A 48 29.82 0.89 -4.16
CA ILE A 48 29.01 1.97 -3.59
C ILE A 48 29.47 2.17 -2.16
N ASP A 49 29.87 3.39 -1.84
CA ASP A 49 30.29 3.79 -0.49
C ASP A 49 29.04 4.13 0.34
N ALA A 50 28.76 3.33 1.36
CA ALA A 50 27.61 3.50 2.26
C ALA A 50 28.00 4.03 3.65
N ARG A 51 29.19 4.63 3.81
CA ARG A 51 29.63 5.18 5.12
C ARG A 51 28.64 6.25 5.61
N GLY A 52 28.16 6.06 6.86
CA GLY A 52 27.13 6.91 7.45
C GLY A 52 25.71 6.63 6.97
N MET A 53 25.50 5.55 6.22
CA MET A 53 24.19 5.14 5.73
C MET A 53 23.71 3.85 6.39
N LEU A 54 22.41 3.61 6.30
CA LEU A 54 21.76 2.34 6.53
C LEU A 54 21.46 1.67 5.18
N VAL A 55 22.02 0.49 4.96
CA VAL A 55 21.71 -0.41 3.84
C VAL A 55 20.68 -1.42 4.29
N MET A 56 19.51 -1.39 3.75
CA MET A 56 18.39 -2.23 4.17
C MET A 56 17.71 -2.88 2.97
N PRO A 57 16.93 -3.98 3.17
CA PRO A 57 16.07 -4.51 2.13
C PRO A 57 15.03 -3.45 1.73
N GLY A 58 14.65 -3.47 0.47
CA GLY A 58 13.57 -2.63 -0.02
C GLY A 58 12.27 -2.86 0.74
N LEU A 59 11.57 -1.78 1.05
CA LEU A 59 10.27 -1.84 1.71
C LEU A 59 9.20 -2.33 0.73
N ILE A 60 8.17 -2.98 1.26
CA ILE A 60 7.06 -3.54 0.49
C ILE A 60 5.77 -2.81 0.84
N ASN A 61 5.27 -2.01 -0.10
CA ASN A 61 3.97 -1.34 0.04
C ASN A 61 2.87 -2.29 -0.40
N THR A 62 2.18 -2.90 0.55
CA THR A 62 1.20 -3.95 0.30
C THR A 62 -0.21 -3.44 -0.01
N HIS A 63 -0.40 -2.13 -0.05
CA HIS A 63 -1.70 -1.52 -0.34
C HIS A 63 -1.53 -0.07 -0.79
N LEU A 64 -1.74 0.18 -2.08
CA LEU A 64 -1.60 1.49 -2.68
C LEU A 64 -2.54 1.63 -3.87
N HIS A 65 -3.22 2.77 -3.98
CA HIS A 65 -4.00 3.13 -5.15
C HIS A 65 -3.19 4.04 -6.07
N LEU A 66 -2.57 3.46 -7.09
CA LEU A 66 -1.91 4.25 -8.14
C LEU A 66 -2.95 5.02 -8.97
N GLY A 67 -2.63 6.23 -9.38
CA GLY A 67 -3.48 7.02 -10.28
C GLY A 67 -4.67 7.73 -9.63
N THR A 68 -4.82 7.71 -8.30
CA THR A 68 -5.89 8.44 -7.62
C THR A 68 -5.41 9.41 -6.56
N ASN A 69 -4.13 9.40 -6.23
CA ASN A 69 -3.62 9.98 -4.99
C ASN A 69 -3.23 11.44 -5.11
N ALA A 70 -2.58 11.84 -6.20
CA ALA A 70 -2.05 13.19 -6.34
C ALA A 70 -3.13 14.28 -6.26
N PRO A 71 -4.28 14.19 -7.00
CA PRO A 71 -5.31 15.20 -6.94
C PRO A 71 -6.15 15.20 -5.66
N HIS A 72 -6.02 14.18 -4.82
CA HIS A 72 -6.89 13.98 -3.65
C HIS A 72 -6.18 14.20 -2.31
N ALA A 73 -4.91 14.56 -2.32
CA ALA A 73 -4.10 14.70 -1.10
C ALA A 73 -4.67 15.69 -0.08
N PHE A 74 -5.41 16.70 -0.54
CA PHE A 74 -5.94 17.78 0.29
C PHE A 74 -7.40 17.59 0.72
N PHE A 75 -8.12 16.55 0.26
CA PHE A 75 -9.48 16.24 0.73
C PHE A 75 -9.47 15.67 2.16
N LEU A 76 -8.93 16.39 3.11
CA LEU A 76 -8.66 15.84 4.44
C LEU A 76 -9.37 16.56 5.58
N ASP A 77 -9.60 17.85 5.43
CA ASP A 77 -10.06 18.65 6.55
C ASP A 77 -11.59 18.76 6.61
N GLU A 78 -12.26 18.53 5.45
CA GLU A 78 -13.70 18.68 5.38
C GLU A 78 -14.38 17.40 4.88
N THR A 79 -15.00 16.70 5.81
CA THR A 79 -15.74 15.47 5.53
C THR A 79 -17.08 15.47 6.23
N ARG A 80 -18.01 14.70 5.70
CA ARG A 80 -19.29 14.51 6.36
C ARG A 80 -19.12 13.69 7.63
N ALA A 81 -19.59 14.24 8.75
CA ALA A 81 -19.50 13.59 10.06
C ALA A 81 -20.29 12.27 10.15
N ASP A 82 -21.27 12.07 9.27
CA ASP A 82 -22.11 10.87 9.21
C ASP A 82 -21.42 9.68 8.53
N TYR A 83 -20.20 9.85 7.97
CA TYR A 83 -19.43 8.78 7.34
C TYR A 83 -18.17 8.41 8.13
N PHE A 84 -18.31 8.17 9.40
CA PHE A 84 -17.19 7.80 10.28
C PHE A 84 -16.31 6.70 9.68
N GLY A 85 -15.01 6.96 9.57
CA GLY A 85 -14.02 6.04 9.02
C GLY A 85 -14.14 5.77 7.52
N ALA A 86 -15.00 6.50 6.80
CA ALA A 86 -15.25 6.31 5.38
C ALA A 86 -15.38 7.64 4.61
N ASN A 87 -14.52 8.59 4.93
CA ASN A 87 -14.55 9.94 4.38
C ASN A 87 -14.50 9.99 2.85
N PHE A 88 -13.88 8.98 2.20
CA PHE A 88 -13.82 8.93 0.75
C PHE A 88 -15.21 8.91 0.10
N TYR A 89 -16.25 8.44 0.76
CA TYR A 89 -17.62 8.51 0.25
C TYR A 89 -18.06 9.97 0.02
N ALA A 90 -17.61 10.89 0.86
CA ALA A 90 -18.00 12.30 0.72
C ALA A 90 -17.46 12.96 -0.55
N TYR A 91 -16.29 12.56 -1.03
CA TYR A 91 -15.65 13.21 -2.18
C TYR A 91 -15.49 12.34 -3.42
N SER A 92 -15.60 11.00 -3.31
CA SER A 92 -15.29 10.12 -4.44
C SER A 92 -16.50 9.46 -5.08
N VAL A 93 -17.65 9.44 -4.41
CA VAL A 93 -18.85 8.80 -4.92
C VAL A 93 -19.57 9.74 -5.89
N PRO A 94 -19.83 9.31 -7.15
CA PRO A 94 -20.55 10.12 -8.12
C PRO A 94 -22.05 10.22 -7.82
N ARG A 95 -22.71 11.19 -8.43
CA ARG A 95 -24.17 11.18 -8.49
C ARG A 95 -24.67 10.03 -9.37
N ARG A 96 -25.86 9.51 -9.06
CA ARG A 96 -26.49 8.47 -9.89
C ARG A 96 -26.63 8.93 -11.34
N GLY A 97 -26.22 8.07 -12.27
CA GLY A 97 -26.26 8.37 -13.71
C GLY A 97 -25.17 9.32 -14.23
N ALA A 98 -24.31 9.86 -13.37
CA ALA A 98 -23.08 10.45 -13.86
C ALA A 98 -22.16 9.31 -14.31
N ALA A 99 -21.60 9.41 -15.52
CA ALA A 99 -20.46 8.60 -15.88
C ALA A 99 -19.45 8.70 -14.73
N GLU A 100 -18.79 7.61 -14.36
CA GLU A 100 -17.76 7.68 -13.31
C GLU A 100 -16.78 8.77 -13.74
N GLY A 101 -16.99 9.98 -13.25
CA GLY A 101 -16.39 11.23 -13.71
C GLY A 101 -14.94 11.40 -13.32
N ARG A 102 -14.27 10.30 -13.11
CA ARG A 102 -12.84 10.20 -12.98
C ARG A 102 -12.20 9.83 -14.31
N ALA A 103 -12.59 10.49 -15.37
CA ALA A 103 -11.72 10.55 -16.52
C ALA A 103 -10.49 11.36 -16.11
N SER A 104 -9.62 10.77 -15.31
CA SER A 104 -8.23 11.21 -15.30
C SER A 104 -7.77 11.14 -16.75
N THR A 105 -7.67 12.30 -17.36
CA THR A 105 -7.23 12.44 -18.74
C THR A 105 -5.75 12.03 -18.89
N ARG A 106 -5.07 11.67 -17.82
CA ARG A 106 -3.65 11.35 -17.74
C ARG A 106 -3.36 10.24 -16.72
N ALA A 107 -4.08 9.11 -16.81
CA ALA A 107 -3.88 7.96 -15.91
C ALA A 107 -2.42 7.46 -15.89
N ASP A 108 -1.72 7.53 -17.02
CA ASP A 108 -0.30 7.20 -17.15
C ASP A 108 0.59 8.09 -16.28
N VAL A 109 0.34 9.39 -16.23
CA VAL A 109 1.08 10.36 -15.40
C VAL A 109 0.85 10.11 -13.93
N GLU A 110 -0.41 9.88 -13.52
CA GLU A 110 -0.77 9.63 -12.13
C GLU A 110 -0.23 8.29 -11.62
N GLN A 111 -0.26 7.25 -12.46
CA GLN A 111 0.34 5.96 -12.15
C GLN A 111 1.86 6.06 -12.02
N LEU A 112 2.51 6.76 -12.96
CA LEU A 112 3.95 7.00 -12.90
C LEU A 112 4.33 7.77 -11.63
N TYR A 113 3.56 8.80 -11.28
CA TYR A 113 3.77 9.56 -10.05
C TYR A 113 3.59 8.70 -8.81
N GLY A 114 2.53 7.91 -8.72
CA GLY A 114 2.28 7.01 -7.59
C GLY A 114 3.41 6.00 -7.38
N ILE A 115 3.91 5.39 -8.46
CA ILE A 115 5.08 4.50 -8.42
C ILE A 115 6.31 5.27 -7.93
N TRP A 116 6.56 6.45 -8.52
CA TRP A 116 7.74 7.24 -8.19
C TRP A 116 7.72 7.74 -6.74
N ALA A 117 6.58 8.21 -6.26
CA ALA A 117 6.40 8.63 -4.87
C ALA A 117 6.63 7.46 -3.89
N ALA A 118 6.15 6.25 -4.21
CA ALA A 118 6.40 5.07 -3.40
C ALA A 118 7.89 4.68 -3.39
N ILE A 119 8.59 4.77 -4.53
CA ILE A 119 10.05 4.55 -4.61
C ILE A 119 10.79 5.58 -3.74
N ARG A 120 10.41 6.85 -3.81
CA ARG A 120 10.94 7.92 -2.95
C ARG A 120 10.65 7.68 -1.47
N GLY A 121 9.58 6.97 -1.15
CA GLY A 121 9.22 6.50 0.20
C GLY A 121 9.86 5.17 0.60
N GLY A 122 10.80 4.62 -0.18
CA GLY A 122 11.56 3.41 0.12
C GLY A 122 10.95 2.11 -0.36
N ALA A 123 9.81 2.14 -1.03
CA ALA A 123 9.20 0.92 -1.57
C ALA A 123 9.93 0.45 -2.83
N THR A 124 10.40 -0.79 -2.82
CA THR A 124 10.90 -1.47 -4.02
C THR A 124 9.87 -2.40 -4.63
N THR A 125 8.87 -2.80 -3.85
CA THR A 125 7.73 -3.60 -4.27
C THR A 125 6.44 -2.89 -3.88
N ILE A 126 5.51 -2.79 -4.83
CA ILE A 126 4.25 -2.06 -4.69
C ILE A 126 3.11 -3.00 -5.06
N LEU A 127 2.05 -3.05 -4.24
CA LEU A 127 0.81 -3.68 -4.60
C LEU A 127 -0.22 -2.59 -4.93
N ASP A 128 -0.54 -2.46 -6.22
CA ASP A 128 -1.56 -1.54 -6.73
C ASP A 128 -2.95 -2.15 -6.59
N ILE A 129 -3.84 -1.43 -5.95
CA ILE A 129 -5.18 -1.87 -5.66
C ILE A 129 -6.14 -1.32 -6.71
N GLY A 130 -6.57 -2.22 -7.62
CA GLY A 130 -7.58 -1.89 -8.61
C GLY A 130 -7.08 -1.08 -9.80
N SER A 131 -6.06 -1.61 -10.45
CA SER A 131 -5.40 -0.99 -11.61
C SER A 131 -6.41 -0.49 -12.65
N ARG A 132 -6.43 0.81 -12.85
CA ARG A 132 -7.07 1.42 -14.01
C ARG A 132 -6.08 1.36 -15.18
N ASN A 133 -6.56 1.11 -16.40
CA ASN A 133 -5.68 1.03 -17.57
C ASN A 133 -4.46 0.12 -17.36
N GLY A 134 -4.71 -1.14 -16.98
CA GLY A 134 -3.67 -2.09 -16.59
C GLY A 134 -2.53 -2.25 -17.59
N ALA A 135 -2.80 -2.21 -18.91
CA ALA A 135 -1.77 -2.29 -19.94
C ALA A 135 -0.80 -1.08 -19.89
N ASP A 136 -1.32 0.13 -19.65
CA ASP A 136 -0.48 1.32 -19.46
C ASP A 136 0.38 1.19 -18.22
N LEU A 137 -0.18 0.67 -17.12
CA LEU A 137 0.58 0.42 -15.91
C LEU A 137 1.73 -0.57 -16.17
N VAL A 138 1.48 -1.68 -16.87
CA VAL A 138 2.52 -2.65 -17.21
C VAL A 138 3.65 -2.00 -18.01
N ARG A 139 3.32 -1.14 -18.98
CA ARG A 139 4.31 -0.36 -19.74
C ARG A 139 5.12 0.57 -18.82
N VAL A 140 4.45 1.38 -17.99
CA VAL A 140 5.11 2.31 -17.03
C VAL A 140 6.06 1.56 -16.10
N VAL A 141 5.65 0.39 -15.58
CA VAL A 141 6.51 -0.48 -14.75
C VAL A 141 7.76 -0.91 -15.49
N GLY A 142 7.63 -1.26 -16.78
CA GLY A 142 8.77 -1.61 -17.64
C GLY A 142 9.75 -0.46 -17.82
N ASP A 143 9.24 0.73 -18.09
CA ASP A 143 10.02 1.95 -18.34
C ASP A 143 10.81 2.38 -17.09
N VAL A 144 10.13 2.44 -15.95
CA VAL A 144 10.75 2.83 -14.66
C VAL A 144 11.64 1.72 -14.11
N GLY A 145 11.23 0.48 -14.22
CA GLY A 145 11.93 -0.67 -13.63
C GLY A 145 11.47 -1.02 -12.21
N ALA A 146 10.32 -0.52 -11.78
CA ALA A 146 9.70 -0.86 -10.49
C ALA A 146 9.23 -2.33 -10.45
N ARG A 147 8.95 -2.85 -9.25
CA ARG A 147 8.26 -4.13 -9.04
C ARG A 147 6.83 -3.85 -8.58
N VAL A 148 5.84 -4.31 -9.34
CA VAL A 148 4.43 -4.03 -9.06
C VAL A 148 3.59 -5.30 -9.14
N TYR A 149 2.76 -5.50 -8.12
CA TYR A 149 1.65 -6.44 -8.12
C TYR A 149 0.40 -5.66 -8.50
N CYS A 150 -0.37 -6.14 -9.48
CA CYS A 150 -1.51 -5.39 -10.01
C CYS A 150 -2.62 -6.30 -10.57
N GLY A 151 -3.80 -5.74 -10.74
CA GLY A 151 -4.93 -6.40 -11.38
C GLY A 151 -6.13 -5.47 -11.49
N PRO A 152 -6.93 -5.56 -12.57
CA PRO A 152 -8.15 -4.80 -12.69
C PRO A 152 -9.14 -5.14 -11.57
N ALA A 153 -9.75 -4.11 -10.98
CA ALA A 153 -10.82 -4.29 -10.01
C ALA A 153 -12.11 -4.78 -10.67
N PHE A 154 -12.89 -5.57 -9.94
CA PHE A 154 -14.24 -5.98 -10.33
C PHE A 154 -15.19 -5.96 -9.13
N LYS A 155 -16.47 -5.69 -9.39
CA LYS A 155 -17.49 -5.49 -8.35
C LYS A 155 -18.89 -5.75 -8.92
N SER A 156 -19.84 -6.17 -8.06
CA SER A 156 -21.26 -6.34 -8.40
C SER A 156 -22.10 -5.10 -8.09
N TYR A 157 -21.61 -4.20 -7.24
CA TYR A 157 -22.32 -3.01 -6.80
C TYR A 157 -21.47 -1.77 -6.97
N SER A 158 -22.10 -0.65 -7.29
CA SER A 158 -21.45 0.66 -7.32
C SER A 158 -22.07 1.58 -6.29
N TYR A 159 -21.22 2.35 -5.58
CA TYR A 159 -21.72 3.39 -4.70
C TYR A 159 -22.31 4.54 -5.48
N VAL A 160 -23.47 5.01 -5.05
CA VAL A 160 -24.10 6.24 -5.53
C VAL A 160 -24.74 6.97 -4.35
N PHE A 161 -24.98 8.27 -4.51
CA PHE A 161 -25.82 9.01 -3.57
C PHE A 161 -27.23 9.18 -4.11
N ASP A 162 -28.24 9.02 -3.24
CA ASP A 162 -29.60 9.42 -3.54
C ASP A 162 -29.76 10.96 -3.44
N GLU A 163 -30.97 11.46 -3.77
CA GLU A 163 -31.28 12.90 -3.73
C GLU A 163 -31.13 13.53 -2.33
N ALA A 164 -31.26 12.72 -1.28
CA ALA A 164 -31.06 13.14 0.11
C ALA A 164 -29.59 13.06 0.55
N GLY A 165 -28.67 12.67 -0.34
CA GLY A 165 -27.25 12.51 -0.05
C GLY A 165 -26.94 11.29 0.79
N ARG A 166 -27.77 10.25 0.78
CA ARG A 166 -27.51 8.98 1.49
C ARG A 166 -26.88 8.01 0.52
N ILE A 167 -25.88 7.25 1.02
CA ILE A 167 -25.20 6.23 0.21
C ILE A 167 -26.16 5.09 -0.14
N GLN A 168 -26.08 4.65 -1.37
CA GLN A 168 -26.82 3.52 -1.95
C GLN A 168 -25.83 2.63 -2.72
N TRP A 169 -26.24 1.39 -2.98
CA TRP A 169 -25.48 0.41 -3.77
C TRP A 169 -26.34 0.03 -4.99
N ASP A 170 -25.94 0.50 -6.15
CA ASP A 170 -26.58 0.10 -7.41
C ASP A 170 -26.06 -1.25 -7.85
N ASP A 171 -26.97 -2.19 -8.11
CA ASP A 171 -26.69 -3.57 -8.46
C ASP A 171 -26.34 -3.71 -9.95
N ASP A 172 -25.24 -4.38 -10.25
CA ASP A 172 -24.79 -4.73 -11.61
C ASP A 172 -23.96 -6.05 -11.58
N PRO A 173 -24.61 -7.19 -11.35
CA PRO A 173 -23.91 -8.48 -11.25
C PRO A 173 -23.23 -8.89 -12.56
N ALA A 174 -23.79 -8.51 -13.72
CA ALA A 174 -23.21 -8.80 -15.03
C ALA A 174 -21.86 -8.10 -15.21
N SER A 175 -21.75 -6.85 -14.76
CA SER A 175 -20.48 -6.11 -14.74
C SER A 175 -19.45 -6.77 -13.83
N GLY A 176 -19.88 -7.32 -12.68
CA GLY A 176 -19.03 -8.06 -11.77
C GLY A 176 -18.41 -9.31 -12.41
N GLU A 177 -19.23 -10.13 -13.05
CA GLU A 177 -18.78 -11.35 -13.74
C GLU A 177 -17.85 -11.01 -14.93
N ALA A 178 -18.25 -10.07 -15.79
CA ALA A 178 -17.42 -9.61 -16.89
C ALA A 178 -16.10 -9.01 -16.40
N GLY A 179 -16.11 -8.33 -15.23
CA GLY A 179 -14.93 -7.79 -14.59
C GLY A 179 -13.95 -8.88 -14.12
N LEU A 180 -14.45 -9.94 -13.51
CA LEU A 180 -13.65 -11.11 -13.13
C LEU A 180 -12.99 -11.76 -14.36
N GLN A 181 -13.74 -11.95 -15.45
CA GLN A 181 -13.20 -12.50 -16.69
C GLN A 181 -12.07 -11.63 -17.26
N ARG A 182 -12.24 -10.30 -17.26
CA ARG A 182 -11.18 -9.37 -17.66
C ARG A 182 -9.95 -9.46 -16.76
N ALA A 183 -10.14 -9.59 -15.45
CA ALA A 183 -9.03 -9.73 -14.48
C ALA A 183 -8.23 -11.03 -14.71
N VAL A 184 -8.91 -12.14 -14.98
CA VAL A 184 -8.25 -13.41 -15.31
C VAL A 184 -7.50 -13.30 -16.65
N ALA A 185 -8.12 -12.69 -17.67
CA ALA A 185 -7.46 -12.49 -18.97
C ALA A 185 -6.21 -11.62 -18.83
N PHE A 186 -6.30 -10.53 -18.06
CA PHE A 186 -5.18 -9.66 -17.76
C PHE A 186 -4.04 -10.41 -17.07
N ALA A 187 -4.35 -11.24 -16.07
CA ALA A 187 -3.35 -12.04 -15.38
C ALA A 187 -2.66 -13.04 -16.30
N ARG A 188 -3.41 -13.70 -17.19
CA ARG A 188 -2.84 -14.62 -18.19
C ARG A 188 -1.88 -13.94 -19.17
N GLU A 189 -2.13 -12.69 -19.50
CA GLU A 189 -1.33 -11.91 -20.43
C GLU A 189 -0.08 -11.30 -19.78
N HIS A 190 -0.19 -10.84 -18.52
CA HIS A 190 0.82 -9.96 -17.94
C HIS A 190 1.56 -10.52 -16.72
N ASP A 191 1.07 -11.61 -16.09
CA ASP A 191 1.80 -12.18 -14.95
C ASP A 191 3.18 -12.67 -15.35
N GLY A 192 4.19 -12.22 -14.64
CA GLY A 192 5.61 -12.49 -14.95
C GLY A 192 6.26 -11.53 -15.94
N ALA A 193 5.54 -10.55 -16.48
CA ALA A 193 6.11 -9.56 -17.39
C ALA A 193 7.31 -8.82 -16.75
N HIS A 194 8.16 -8.24 -17.62
CA HIS A 194 9.38 -7.52 -17.22
C HIS A 194 10.30 -8.33 -16.28
N ASN A 195 10.56 -9.59 -16.62
CA ASN A 195 11.38 -10.52 -15.83
C ASN A 195 10.82 -10.78 -14.41
N GLY A 196 9.50 -10.86 -14.30
CA GLY A 196 8.80 -11.12 -13.03
C GLY A 196 8.65 -9.91 -12.11
N ARG A 197 8.92 -8.69 -12.61
CA ARG A 197 8.64 -7.48 -11.86
C ARG A 197 7.16 -7.09 -11.88
N VAL A 198 6.41 -7.51 -12.90
CA VAL A 198 4.94 -7.47 -12.88
C VAL A 198 4.42 -8.81 -12.40
N ARG A 199 3.60 -8.80 -11.37
CA ARG A 199 2.84 -9.96 -10.90
C ARG A 199 1.37 -9.59 -10.81
N CYS A 200 0.52 -10.56 -11.10
CA CYS A 200 -0.91 -10.33 -11.09
C CYS A 200 -1.61 -10.98 -9.90
N LEU A 201 -2.73 -10.39 -9.52
CA LEU A 201 -3.63 -10.90 -8.50
C LEU A 201 -5.08 -10.59 -8.89
N LEU A 202 -6.02 -11.27 -8.25
CA LEU A 202 -7.44 -10.93 -8.37
C LEU A 202 -7.82 -9.88 -7.34
N TYR A 203 -8.58 -8.89 -7.78
CA TYR A 203 -8.99 -7.79 -6.93
C TYR A 203 -10.52 -7.56 -6.98
N PRO A 204 -11.31 -8.36 -6.22
CA PRO A 204 -12.71 -8.02 -5.94
C PRO A 204 -12.71 -6.77 -5.05
N ALA A 205 -13.10 -5.64 -5.59
CA ALA A 205 -12.78 -4.30 -5.08
C ALA A 205 -12.95 -4.12 -3.56
N GLN A 206 -14.17 -4.35 -3.06
CA GLN A 206 -14.49 -4.23 -1.63
C GLN A 206 -15.56 -5.26 -1.26
N LEU A 207 -15.58 -5.70 -0.01
CA LEU A 207 -16.55 -6.71 0.42
C LEU A 207 -18.00 -6.27 0.17
N ASP A 208 -18.34 -5.05 0.54
CA ASP A 208 -19.69 -4.51 0.38
C ASP A 208 -20.04 -4.05 -1.05
N THR A 209 -19.12 -4.20 -1.99
CA THR A 209 -19.37 -4.02 -3.43
C THR A 209 -19.35 -5.30 -4.22
N CYS A 210 -19.21 -6.44 -3.57
CA CYS A 210 -19.19 -7.75 -4.22
C CYS A 210 -20.31 -8.65 -3.68
N SER A 211 -21.07 -9.29 -4.57
CA SER A 211 -22.00 -10.34 -4.16
C SER A 211 -21.24 -11.57 -3.64
N VAL A 212 -21.91 -12.37 -2.83
CA VAL A 212 -21.35 -13.64 -2.32
C VAL A 212 -20.98 -14.57 -3.49
N GLU A 213 -21.80 -14.59 -4.54
CA GLU A 213 -21.58 -15.36 -5.75
C GLU A 213 -20.31 -14.93 -6.48
N LEU A 214 -20.07 -13.61 -6.61
CA LEU A 214 -18.87 -13.06 -7.22
C LEU A 214 -17.61 -13.38 -6.40
N LEU A 215 -17.69 -13.28 -5.06
CA LEU A 215 -16.58 -13.64 -4.18
C LEU A 215 -16.23 -15.13 -4.30
N LYS A 216 -17.24 -16.02 -4.32
CA LYS A 216 -17.03 -17.45 -4.55
C LYS A 216 -16.46 -17.74 -5.94
N ALA A 217 -16.88 -17.00 -6.97
CA ALA A 217 -16.33 -17.12 -8.31
C ALA A 217 -14.87 -16.64 -8.36
N ALA A 218 -14.56 -15.53 -7.71
CA ALA A 218 -13.18 -15.04 -7.59
C ALA A 218 -12.27 -16.05 -6.86
N ARG A 219 -12.77 -16.69 -5.79
CA ARG A 219 -12.00 -17.73 -5.08
C ARG A 219 -11.70 -18.92 -5.98
N ARG A 220 -12.70 -19.42 -6.73
CA ARG A 220 -12.48 -20.52 -7.69
C ARG A 220 -11.48 -20.15 -8.78
N ALA A 221 -11.59 -18.94 -9.33
CA ALA A 221 -10.66 -18.45 -10.36
C ALA A 221 -9.23 -18.32 -9.82
N ALA A 222 -9.07 -17.86 -8.58
CA ALA A 222 -7.76 -17.79 -7.93
C ALA A 222 -7.16 -19.18 -7.76
N ASP A 223 -7.95 -20.18 -7.32
CA ASP A 223 -7.51 -21.58 -7.19
C ASP A 223 -7.12 -22.18 -8.55
N GLU A 224 -7.92 -21.94 -9.60
CA GLU A 224 -7.67 -22.45 -10.95
C GLU A 224 -6.39 -21.90 -11.58
N HIS A 225 -6.11 -20.61 -11.30
CA HIS A 225 -5.00 -19.92 -11.97
C HIS A 225 -3.78 -19.67 -11.05
N GLY A 226 -3.81 -20.16 -9.81
CA GLY A 226 -2.71 -19.97 -8.85
C GLY A 226 -2.48 -18.50 -8.50
N LEU A 227 -3.54 -17.68 -8.48
CA LEU A 227 -3.48 -16.25 -8.22
C LEU A 227 -3.78 -15.96 -6.75
N ARG A 228 -3.10 -14.99 -6.19
CA ARG A 228 -3.45 -14.41 -4.90
C ARG A 228 -4.64 -13.47 -5.03
N ILE A 229 -5.29 -13.17 -3.91
CA ILE A 229 -6.41 -12.23 -3.87
C ILE A 229 -6.07 -11.07 -2.92
N SER A 230 -6.41 -9.85 -3.32
CA SER A 230 -6.49 -8.70 -2.41
C SER A 230 -7.91 -8.16 -2.39
N LEU A 231 -8.43 -7.80 -1.22
CA LEU A 231 -9.81 -7.36 -1.01
C LEU A 231 -9.85 -6.32 0.11
N HIS A 232 -10.53 -5.18 -0.08
CA HIS A 232 -10.88 -4.33 1.07
C HIS A 232 -11.97 -5.02 1.90
N ALA A 233 -11.73 -5.20 3.19
CA ALA A 233 -12.70 -5.78 4.11
C ALA A 233 -12.55 -5.23 5.52
N ALA A 234 -13.63 -5.19 6.26
CA ALA A 234 -13.72 -4.58 7.59
C ALA A 234 -13.14 -3.15 7.60
N MET A 235 -13.43 -2.42 6.52
CA MET A 235 -12.78 -1.14 6.20
C MET A 235 -13.43 0.02 6.95
N ASN A 236 -14.74 -0.02 7.15
CA ASN A 236 -15.49 1.07 7.80
C ASN A 236 -16.79 0.55 8.43
N LEU A 237 -17.42 1.38 9.28
CA LEU A 237 -18.66 1.01 9.97
C LEU A 237 -19.86 0.85 9.04
N ILE A 238 -19.89 1.52 7.89
CA ILE A 238 -20.98 1.38 6.91
C ILE A 238 -20.97 -0.04 6.34
N GLU A 239 -19.80 -0.55 5.96
CA GLU A 239 -19.62 -1.95 5.54
C GLU A 239 -20.03 -2.90 6.67
N PHE A 240 -19.49 -2.71 7.88
CA PHE A 240 -19.79 -3.56 9.04
C PHE A 240 -21.30 -3.67 9.30
N GLN A 241 -21.99 -2.53 9.32
CA GLN A 241 -23.45 -2.48 9.53
C GLN A 241 -24.22 -3.08 8.36
N ARG A 242 -23.75 -2.91 7.12
CA ARG A 242 -24.36 -3.53 5.95
C ARG A 242 -24.26 -5.04 6.00
N MET A 243 -23.09 -5.58 6.34
CA MET A 243 -22.91 -7.04 6.48
C MET A 243 -23.81 -7.64 7.55
N LEU A 244 -23.95 -6.99 8.70
CA LEU A 244 -24.88 -7.41 9.74
C LEU A 244 -26.33 -7.38 9.27
N ARG A 245 -26.75 -6.32 8.59
CA ARG A 245 -28.14 -6.14 8.13
C ARG A 245 -28.52 -7.14 7.03
N GLU A 246 -27.64 -7.38 6.06
CA GLU A 246 -27.94 -8.18 4.86
C GLU A 246 -27.66 -9.66 5.06
N HIS A 247 -26.64 -9.99 5.87
CA HIS A 247 -26.17 -11.36 6.04
C HIS A 247 -26.26 -11.88 7.49
N GLY A 248 -26.55 -11.01 8.46
CA GLY A 248 -26.53 -11.39 9.87
C GLY A 248 -25.13 -11.73 10.41
N LYS A 249 -24.07 -11.29 9.73
CA LYS A 249 -22.67 -11.67 9.98
C LYS A 249 -21.76 -10.47 9.91
N THR A 250 -20.64 -10.52 10.64
CA THR A 250 -19.55 -9.55 10.43
C THR A 250 -18.86 -9.79 9.09
N SER A 251 -18.07 -8.84 8.64
CA SER A 251 -17.28 -8.94 7.41
C SER A 251 -16.41 -10.20 7.39
N LEU A 252 -15.70 -10.46 8.48
CA LEU A 252 -14.77 -11.59 8.58
C LEU A 252 -15.52 -12.93 8.77
N GLN A 253 -16.65 -12.94 9.48
CA GLN A 253 -17.50 -14.14 9.54
C GLN A 253 -18.02 -14.54 8.15
N LEU A 254 -18.53 -13.57 7.38
CA LEU A 254 -19.04 -13.85 6.04
C LEU A 254 -17.94 -14.44 5.15
N LEU A 255 -16.76 -13.81 5.12
CA LEU A 255 -15.64 -14.30 4.33
C LEU A 255 -15.14 -15.67 4.78
N SER A 256 -15.12 -15.93 6.08
CA SER A 256 -14.78 -17.25 6.65
C SER A 256 -15.78 -18.33 6.22
N ASP A 257 -17.08 -18.05 6.38
CA ASP A 257 -18.16 -19.02 6.11
C ASP A 257 -18.25 -19.42 4.63
N ILE A 258 -17.90 -18.53 3.71
CA ILE A 258 -17.87 -18.85 2.28
C ILE A 258 -16.53 -19.47 1.83
N GLY A 259 -15.59 -19.71 2.76
CA GLY A 259 -14.30 -20.32 2.49
C GLY A 259 -13.35 -19.40 1.70
N PHE A 260 -13.54 -18.08 1.81
CA PHE A 260 -12.75 -17.09 1.08
C PHE A 260 -11.39 -16.83 1.74
N LEU A 261 -11.34 -16.81 3.09
CA LEU A 261 -10.14 -16.52 3.86
C LEU A 261 -9.15 -17.68 3.80
N ARG A 262 -7.94 -17.41 3.30
CA ARG A 262 -6.80 -18.36 3.24
C ARG A 262 -5.49 -17.58 3.28
N ASP A 263 -4.36 -18.27 3.33
CA ASP A 263 -3.00 -17.72 3.36
C ASP A 263 -2.58 -16.98 2.07
N ASP A 264 -3.33 -17.16 0.98
CA ASP A 264 -3.16 -16.44 -0.28
C ASP A 264 -4.03 -15.18 -0.40
N VAL A 265 -4.74 -14.81 0.68
CA VAL A 265 -5.58 -13.61 0.74
C VAL A 265 -4.89 -12.50 1.55
N LEU A 266 -4.87 -11.31 0.97
CA LEU A 266 -4.45 -10.08 1.63
C LEU A 266 -5.66 -9.15 1.78
N LEU A 267 -6.07 -8.91 3.03
CA LEU A 267 -7.17 -8.02 3.33
C LEU A 267 -6.67 -6.58 3.54
N GLY A 268 -7.16 -5.67 2.74
CA GLY A 268 -6.99 -4.24 2.97
C GLY A 268 -7.81 -3.83 4.18
N HIS A 269 -7.12 -3.38 5.16
CA HIS A 269 -7.45 -2.67 6.38
C HIS A 269 -7.80 -3.54 7.59
N CYS A 270 -8.87 -4.32 7.57
CA CYS A 270 -9.36 -5.08 8.74
C CYS A 270 -9.43 -4.26 10.05
N VAL A 271 -9.86 -2.99 9.97
CA VAL A 271 -9.94 -2.08 11.12
C VAL A 271 -11.18 -2.38 11.95
N PHE A 272 -12.35 -2.45 11.31
CA PHE A 272 -13.63 -2.58 12.00
C PHE A 272 -14.04 -4.05 12.16
N HIS A 273 -13.28 -4.78 12.96
CA HIS A 273 -13.65 -6.11 13.42
C HIS A 273 -14.63 -6.02 14.61
N ALA A 274 -15.24 -7.12 15.00
CA ALA A 274 -16.28 -7.18 16.02
C ALA A 274 -15.89 -6.55 17.36
N ARG A 275 -14.63 -6.69 17.79
CA ARG A 275 -14.13 -6.15 19.07
C ARG A 275 -13.54 -4.74 18.95
N HIS A 276 -13.59 -4.10 17.79
CA HIS A 276 -13.17 -2.70 17.66
C HIS A 276 -14.03 -1.80 18.55
N SER A 277 -13.43 -0.80 19.20
CA SER A 277 -14.10 0.06 20.19
C SER A 277 -15.33 0.80 19.64
N TRP A 278 -15.37 1.05 18.33
CA TRP A 278 -16.53 1.67 17.68
C TRP A 278 -17.60 0.67 17.23
N ALA A 279 -17.27 -0.59 17.02
CA ALA A 279 -18.23 -1.61 16.60
C ALA A 279 -18.96 -2.24 17.81
N HIS A 280 -18.23 -2.54 18.88
CA HIS A 280 -18.74 -3.16 20.11
C HIS A 280 -19.72 -4.34 19.85
N TYR A 281 -19.31 -5.28 19.01
CA TYR A 281 -20.11 -6.45 18.66
C TYR A 281 -19.51 -7.72 19.26
N PRO A 282 -19.81 -8.08 20.53
CA PRO A 282 -19.07 -9.09 21.29
C PRO A 282 -19.47 -10.53 20.99
N TYR A 283 -20.27 -10.77 19.96
CA TYR A 283 -20.85 -12.09 19.67
C TYR A 283 -19.96 -13.00 18.81
N VAL A 284 -18.83 -12.49 18.32
CA VAL A 284 -17.90 -13.24 17.48
C VAL A 284 -16.47 -12.77 17.75
N ASP A 285 -15.50 -13.67 17.53
CA ASP A 285 -14.09 -13.33 17.56
C ASP A 285 -13.51 -13.28 16.14
N ASP A 286 -13.70 -12.16 15.48
CA ASP A 286 -13.22 -11.94 14.12
C ASP A 286 -11.71 -12.10 13.98
N LEU A 287 -10.93 -11.70 15.00
CA LEU A 287 -9.49 -11.82 14.95
C LEU A 287 -9.03 -13.28 15.04
N GLN A 288 -9.76 -14.12 15.78
CA GLN A 288 -9.46 -15.55 15.81
C GLN A 288 -9.77 -16.20 14.46
N LEU A 289 -10.90 -15.85 13.82
CA LEU A 289 -11.22 -16.34 12.47
C LEU A 289 -10.11 -15.97 11.46
N LEU A 290 -9.60 -14.75 11.57
CA LEU A 290 -8.51 -14.27 10.72
C LEU A 290 -7.20 -15.04 11.00
N ALA A 291 -6.86 -15.23 12.27
CA ALA A 291 -5.68 -16.01 12.68
C ALA A 291 -5.72 -17.46 12.15
N ASP A 292 -6.86 -18.12 12.32
CA ASP A 292 -7.05 -19.52 11.89
C ASP A 292 -6.97 -19.67 10.36
N SER A 293 -7.29 -18.63 9.61
CA SER A 293 -7.29 -18.64 8.14
C SER A 293 -5.91 -18.52 7.51
N GLY A 294 -4.94 -17.94 8.21
CA GLY A 294 -3.63 -17.58 7.68
C GLY A 294 -3.62 -16.36 6.76
N ALA A 295 -4.77 -15.72 6.52
CA ALA A 295 -4.84 -14.51 5.70
C ALA A 295 -4.01 -13.37 6.30
N SER A 296 -3.49 -12.50 5.44
CA SER A 296 -2.69 -11.35 5.84
C SER A 296 -3.51 -10.06 5.86
N VAL A 297 -3.07 -9.09 6.64
CA VAL A 297 -3.67 -7.74 6.71
C VAL A 297 -2.69 -6.70 6.16
N ALA A 298 -3.17 -5.81 5.29
CA ALA A 298 -2.47 -4.61 4.88
C ALA A 298 -2.96 -3.44 5.72
N HIS A 299 -2.13 -2.97 6.64
CA HIS A 299 -2.42 -1.85 7.53
C HIS A 299 -1.88 -0.54 6.94
N ALA A 300 -2.74 0.47 6.83
CA ALA A 300 -2.42 1.81 6.36
C ALA A 300 -2.71 2.83 7.48
N PRO A 301 -1.80 2.98 8.44
CA PRO A 301 -2.05 3.75 9.66
C PRO A 301 -2.32 5.24 9.39
N TYR A 302 -1.59 5.88 8.47
CA TYR A 302 -1.76 7.30 8.18
C TYR A 302 -3.15 7.63 7.64
N LYS A 303 -3.66 6.81 6.71
CA LYS A 303 -5.01 6.99 6.16
C LYS A 303 -6.06 7.04 7.26
N TYR A 304 -6.03 6.06 8.17
CA TYR A 304 -7.02 5.97 9.24
C TYR A 304 -6.83 7.03 10.31
N ALA A 305 -5.59 7.34 10.68
CA ALA A 305 -5.31 8.39 11.65
C ALA A 305 -5.86 9.76 11.22
N LYS A 306 -5.78 10.10 9.93
CA LYS A 306 -6.41 11.32 9.38
C LYS A 306 -7.92 11.36 9.60
N MET A 307 -8.57 10.21 9.66
CA MET A 307 -10.02 10.08 9.88
C MET A 307 -10.37 9.92 11.36
N GLY A 308 -9.40 10.03 12.27
CA GLY A 308 -9.60 9.86 13.71
C GLY A 308 -9.84 8.41 14.13
N VAL A 309 -9.45 7.45 13.33
CA VAL A 309 -9.62 6.01 13.55
C VAL A 309 -8.29 5.30 13.47
N THR A 310 -8.15 4.16 14.10
CA THR A 310 -6.95 3.31 14.00
C THR A 310 -7.34 1.84 13.98
N LEU A 311 -6.38 0.98 13.58
CA LEU A 311 -6.46 -0.48 13.79
C LEU A 311 -6.55 -0.84 15.28
N GLU A 312 -6.45 0.16 16.17
CA GLU A 312 -6.26 0.08 17.62
C GLU A 312 -4.91 -0.51 17.98
N SER A 313 -4.73 -1.81 17.91
CA SER A 313 -3.49 -2.44 18.37
C SER A 313 -2.92 -3.44 17.37
N LEU A 314 -1.85 -3.07 16.68
CA LEU A 314 -1.01 -3.99 15.88
C LEU A 314 -0.54 -5.19 16.73
N GLU A 315 -0.29 -4.98 18.04
CA GLU A 315 0.19 -6.04 18.94
C GLU A 315 -0.85 -7.15 19.13
N ARG A 316 -2.15 -6.85 19.16
CA ARG A 316 -3.21 -7.87 19.26
C ARG A 316 -3.19 -8.82 18.07
N TYR A 317 -3.03 -8.30 16.85
CA TYR A 317 -2.91 -9.13 15.65
C TYR A 317 -1.67 -10.02 15.73
N ARG A 318 -0.53 -9.44 16.10
CA ARG A 318 0.73 -10.18 16.24
C ARG A 318 0.68 -11.30 17.28
N GLN A 319 0.07 -11.06 18.42
CA GLN A 319 -0.09 -12.07 19.49
C GLN A 319 -0.91 -13.27 19.05
N LEU A 320 -1.86 -13.08 18.15
CA LEU A 320 -2.64 -14.14 17.53
C LEU A 320 -1.94 -14.79 16.32
N GLY A 321 -0.74 -14.35 15.97
CA GLY A 321 0.01 -14.86 14.82
C GLY A 321 -0.46 -14.35 13.46
N ILE A 322 -1.36 -13.37 13.42
CA ILE A 322 -1.83 -12.76 12.18
C ILE A 322 -0.67 -11.97 11.54
N ASN A 323 -0.42 -12.24 10.27
CA ASN A 323 0.54 -11.47 9.50
C ASN A 323 -0.01 -10.09 9.15
N VAL A 324 0.59 -9.05 9.73
CA VAL A 324 0.28 -7.66 9.37
C VAL A 324 1.44 -7.10 8.55
N ALA A 325 1.11 -6.60 7.37
CA ALA A 325 2.01 -5.86 6.50
C ALA A 325 1.60 -4.37 6.46
N LEU A 326 2.49 -3.49 6.01
CA LEU A 326 2.19 -2.07 5.87
C LEU A 326 1.87 -1.70 4.42
N GLY A 327 0.98 -0.74 4.26
CA GLY A 327 0.67 -0.06 3.03
C GLY A 327 0.40 1.40 3.29
N THR A 328 0.38 2.23 2.26
CA THR A 328 0.09 3.66 2.38
C THR A 328 -1.34 4.02 1.97
N ASP A 329 -2.02 3.12 1.29
CA ASP A 329 -3.35 3.28 0.71
C ASP A 329 -3.41 4.46 -0.27
N THR A 330 -3.42 5.66 0.27
CA THR A 330 -3.48 6.89 -0.50
C THR A 330 -2.18 7.69 -0.31
N PHE A 331 -2.24 8.96 -0.10
CA PHE A 331 -1.13 9.88 0.01
C PHE A 331 -0.88 10.26 1.49
N PRO A 332 0.38 10.45 1.92
CA PRO A 332 1.65 10.28 1.19
C PRO A 332 2.11 8.82 1.09
N GLN A 333 2.93 8.48 0.07
CA GLN A 333 3.48 7.14 -0.12
C GLN A 333 4.82 6.95 0.62
N ASP A 334 4.89 7.29 1.88
CA ASP A 334 6.10 7.19 2.71
C ASP A 334 5.95 6.08 3.75
N LEU A 335 6.50 4.89 3.45
CA LEU A 335 6.45 3.75 4.37
C LEU A 335 7.24 3.96 5.66
N ILE A 336 8.22 4.86 5.69
CA ILE A 336 8.95 5.18 6.92
C ILE A 336 8.02 5.91 7.89
N SER A 337 7.24 6.85 7.38
CA SER A 337 6.20 7.54 8.15
C SER A 337 5.09 6.59 8.62
N GLU A 338 4.69 5.63 7.77
CA GLU A 338 3.72 4.59 8.14
C GLU A 338 4.23 3.71 9.28
N MET A 339 5.50 3.28 9.24
CA MET A 339 6.11 2.51 10.35
C MET A 339 6.05 3.27 11.66
N ARG A 340 6.40 4.57 11.66
CA ARG A 340 6.34 5.43 12.86
C ARG A 340 4.92 5.50 13.39
N LEU A 341 3.97 5.79 12.52
CA LEU A 341 2.58 5.98 12.92
C LEU A 341 1.95 4.68 13.42
N ALA A 342 2.23 3.54 12.77
CA ALA A 342 1.79 2.23 13.26
C ALA A 342 2.29 1.96 14.68
N GLY A 343 3.56 2.25 14.95
CA GLY A 343 4.15 2.10 16.28
C GLY A 343 3.52 3.03 17.33
N LEU A 344 3.33 4.31 16.99
CA LEU A 344 2.73 5.30 17.89
C LEU A 344 1.27 4.98 18.21
N MET A 345 0.46 4.66 17.19
CA MET A 345 -0.95 4.32 17.40
C MET A 345 -1.11 3.05 18.23
N CYS A 346 -0.27 2.04 18.02
CA CYS A 346 -0.24 0.83 18.84
C CYS A 346 0.09 1.15 20.31
N ARG A 347 1.12 1.97 20.56
CA ARG A 347 1.48 2.42 21.91
C ARG A 347 0.36 3.21 22.59
N PHE A 348 -0.29 4.07 21.83
CA PHE A 348 -1.43 4.86 22.32
C PHE A 348 -2.59 3.96 22.71
N ALA A 349 -2.98 3.02 21.85
CA ALA A 349 -4.10 2.12 22.09
C ALA A 349 -3.86 1.18 23.30
N GLU A 350 -2.64 0.71 23.51
CA GLU A 350 -2.28 -0.20 24.62
C GLU A 350 -1.83 0.54 25.89
N GLY A 351 -1.69 1.87 25.86
CA GLY A 351 -1.16 2.63 26.99
C GLY A 351 0.25 2.18 27.42
N SER A 352 1.06 1.69 26.47
CA SER A 352 2.35 1.04 26.75
C SER A 352 3.39 1.36 25.68
N PHE A 353 4.59 1.75 26.10
CA PHE A 353 5.73 1.89 25.19
C PHE A 353 6.43 0.56 24.85
N ARG A 354 5.99 -0.57 25.43
CA ARG A 354 6.60 -1.89 25.19
C ARG A 354 6.07 -2.58 23.95
N VAL A 355 5.04 -2.05 23.33
CA VAL A 355 4.42 -2.53 22.06
C VAL A 355 4.78 -1.60 20.90
N GLY A 356 4.48 -1.97 19.67
CA GLY A 356 4.75 -1.16 18.49
C GLY A 356 6.23 -0.78 18.37
N ARG A 357 7.12 -1.72 18.64
CA ARG A 357 8.57 -1.49 18.64
C ARG A 357 9.07 -1.28 17.21
N ALA A 358 10.17 -0.55 17.06
CA ALA A 358 10.77 -0.28 15.75
C ALA A 358 11.00 -1.54 14.91
N ARG A 359 11.48 -2.64 15.55
CA ARG A 359 11.62 -3.92 14.84
C ARG A 359 10.30 -4.50 14.34
N ASP A 360 9.21 -4.36 15.11
CA ASP A 360 7.92 -4.98 14.77
C ASP A 360 7.31 -4.30 13.54
N VAL A 361 7.41 -2.97 13.45
CA VAL A 361 6.92 -2.20 12.30
C VAL A 361 7.86 -2.28 11.09
N PHE A 362 9.17 -2.43 11.32
CA PHE A 362 10.13 -2.68 10.25
C PHE A 362 9.92 -4.07 9.64
N ASP A 363 9.72 -5.10 10.48
CA ASP A 363 9.37 -6.44 10.01
C ASP A 363 8.04 -6.43 9.23
N ALA A 364 7.04 -5.64 9.64
CA ALA A 364 5.77 -5.49 8.91
C ALA A 364 5.97 -4.86 7.52
N ALA A 365 6.86 -3.85 7.40
CA ALA A 365 7.17 -3.19 6.13
C ALA A 365 8.10 -4.01 5.20
N THR A 366 8.68 -5.10 5.68
CA THR A 366 9.66 -5.93 4.97
C THR A 366 9.20 -7.38 4.91
N LEU A 367 9.51 -8.19 5.92
CA LEU A 367 9.18 -9.63 5.99
C LEU A 367 7.68 -9.89 6.00
N GLY A 368 6.89 -9.04 6.66
CA GLY A 368 5.43 -9.11 6.68
C GLY A 368 4.84 -8.89 5.28
N GLY A 369 5.34 -7.88 4.57
CA GLY A 369 4.98 -7.62 3.19
C GLY A 369 5.33 -8.78 2.26
N ALA A 370 6.55 -9.32 2.39
CA ALA A 370 6.99 -10.47 1.60
C ALA A 370 6.10 -11.70 1.83
N ARG A 371 5.77 -12.00 3.09
CA ARG A 371 4.86 -13.09 3.45
C ARG A 371 3.47 -12.88 2.86
N ALA A 372 2.92 -11.67 2.95
CA ALA A 372 1.61 -11.33 2.37
C ALA A 372 1.56 -11.54 0.86
N LEU A 373 2.70 -11.41 0.16
CA LEU A 373 2.83 -11.66 -1.28
C LEU A 373 3.26 -13.10 -1.62
N GLY A 374 3.44 -13.97 -0.62
CA GLY A 374 3.93 -15.34 -0.83
C GLY A 374 5.37 -15.39 -1.35
N ARG A 375 6.24 -14.45 -0.92
CA ARG A 375 7.62 -14.32 -1.38
C ARG A 375 8.61 -14.52 -0.25
N ASP A 376 9.60 -15.34 -0.47
CA ASP A 376 10.72 -15.59 0.44
C ASP A 376 12.06 -14.98 -0.04
N ASP A 377 12.05 -14.36 -1.21
CA ASP A 377 13.18 -13.68 -1.85
C ASP A 377 13.10 -12.14 -1.79
N LEU A 378 12.05 -11.57 -1.18
CA LEU A 378 11.83 -10.12 -1.00
C LEU A 378 11.87 -9.72 0.49
N GLY A 379 12.03 -8.43 0.75
CA GLY A 379 12.01 -7.86 2.11
C GLY A 379 13.15 -8.34 3.00
N ARG A 380 14.23 -8.86 2.43
CA ARG A 380 15.42 -9.39 3.13
C ARG A 380 16.66 -9.25 2.29
N LEU A 381 17.83 -9.16 2.97
CA LEU A 381 19.13 -9.23 2.31
C LEU A 381 19.86 -10.48 2.80
N CYS A 382 19.93 -11.49 1.94
CA CYS A 382 20.68 -12.73 2.13
C CYS A 382 21.00 -13.33 0.76
N PRO A 383 21.93 -14.28 0.68
CA PRO A 383 22.23 -14.97 -0.57
C PRO A 383 20.97 -15.56 -1.22
N GLY A 384 20.78 -15.30 -2.52
CA GLY A 384 19.60 -15.73 -3.30
C GLY A 384 18.40 -14.80 -3.24
N ALA A 385 18.36 -13.83 -2.34
CA ALA A 385 17.31 -12.81 -2.35
C ALA A 385 17.43 -11.88 -3.56
N ARG A 386 16.33 -11.21 -3.92
CA ARG A 386 16.35 -10.17 -4.95
C ARG A 386 17.21 -8.98 -4.50
N ALA A 387 17.92 -8.41 -5.45
CA ALA A 387 18.67 -7.18 -5.21
C ALA A 387 17.72 -5.97 -5.20
N ASP A 388 16.83 -5.97 -4.22
CA ASP A 388 15.91 -4.89 -3.87
C ASP A 388 16.48 -4.23 -2.60
N ILE A 389 17.18 -3.10 -2.78
CA ILE A 389 18.04 -2.52 -1.75
C ILE A 389 17.77 -1.02 -1.63
N VAL A 390 17.69 -0.52 -0.40
CA VAL A 390 17.54 0.90 -0.10
C VAL A 390 18.68 1.36 0.80
N LEU A 391 19.28 2.49 0.44
CA LEU A 391 20.28 3.19 1.26
C LEU A 391 19.65 4.46 1.83
N VAL A 392 19.71 4.62 3.15
CA VAL A 392 19.21 5.77 3.88
C VAL A 392 20.37 6.54 4.49
N ASP A 393 20.42 7.84 4.25
CA ASP A 393 21.46 8.73 4.80
C ASP A 393 21.18 9.06 6.28
N LEU A 394 21.95 8.48 7.19
CA LEU A 394 21.83 8.71 8.63
C LEU A 394 22.66 9.92 9.16
N ARG A 395 23.28 10.69 8.26
CA ARG A 395 24.11 11.85 8.65
C ARG A 395 23.29 13.14 8.80
N ALA A 396 22.00 13.11 8.46
CA ALA A 396 21.12 14.25 8.61
C ALA A 396 20.97 14.64 10.11
N ALA A 397 20.87 15.93 10.36
CA ALA A 397 20.92 16.48 11.73
C ALA A 397 19.84 15.93 12.68
N HIS A 398 18.67 15.59 12.14
CA HIS A 398 17.55 15.06 12.94
C HIS A 398 17.79 13.66 13.49
N TYR A 399 18.76 12.90 12.99
CA TYR A 399 19.15 11.61 13.59
C TYR A 399 20.01 11.75 14.84
N GLY A 400 20.79 12.83 14.95
CA GLY A 400 21.74 12.98 16.06
C GLY A 400 22.75 11.83 16.10
N ALA A 401 22.94 11.24 17.27
CA ALA A 401 23.83 10.08 17.47
C ALA A 401 23.06 8.78 17.22
N VAL A 402 23.54 7.97 16.28
CA VAL A 402 22.91 6.70 15.89
C VAL A 402 23.56 5.52 16.62
N HIS A 403 22.82 4.90 17.54
CA HIS A 403 23.21 3.66 18.21
C HIS A 403 22.54 2.42 17.59
N ASP A 404 21.23 2.53 17.32
CA ASP A 404 20.41 1.52 16.64
C ASP A 404 19.78 2.17 15.40
N PRO A 405 20.25 1.79 14.20
CA PRO A 405 19.81 2.46 12.97
C PRO A 405 18.33 2.21 12.64
N ILE A 406 17.74 1.09 13.06
CA ILE A 406 16.33 0.80 12.83
C ILE A 406 15.43 1.67 13.73
N LYS A 407 15.82 1.84 15.00
CA LYS A 407 15.11 2.76 15.89
C LYS A 407 15.21 4.20 15.38
N SER A 408 16.41 4.62 14.98
CA SER A 408 16.64 5.96 14.43
C SER A 408 15.82 6.18 13.16
N LEU A 409 15.76 5.22 12.24
CA LEU A 409 14.96 5.27 11.04
C LEU A 409 13.47 5.45 11.39
N VAL A 410 12.92 4.59 12.23
CA VAL A 410 11.49 4.59 12.55
C VAL A 410 11.08 5.85 13.33
N GLU A 411 11.88 6.28 14.29
CA GLU A 411 11.52 7.42 15.17
C GLU A 411 11.83 8.78 14.52
N CYS A 412 12.85 8.90 13.67
CA CYS A 412 13.32 10.17 13.14
C CYS A 412 13.30 10.28 11.61
N GLY A 413 13.40 9.17 10.88
CA GLY A 413 13.57 9.16 9.43
C GLY A 413 12.32 9.54 8.64
N SER A 414 12.51 9.76 7.36
CA SER A 414 11.45 9.98 6.36
C SER A 414 11.93 9.54 4.97
N GLY A 415 11.02 9.49 4.00
CA GLY A 415 11.38 9.21 2.60
C GLY A 415 12.41 10.20 2.03
N SER A 416 12.51 11.42 2.56
CA SER A 416 13.51 12.39 2.12
C SER A 416 14.96 12.01 2.48
N ASP A 417 15.15 11.08 3.40
CA ASP A 417 16.47 10.59 3.81
C ASP A 417 16.99 9.46 2.92
N ILE A 418 16.15 8.94 2.02
CA ILE A 418 16.52 7.89 1.09
C ILE A 418 17.47 8.47 0.04
N ASP A 419 18.68 7.92 0.02
CA ASP A 419 19.75 8.30 -0.91
C ASP A 419 19.68 7.50 -2.21
N THR A 420 19.57 6.17 -2.10
CA THR A 420 19.66 5.26 -3.24
C THR A 420 18.60 4.17 -3.14
N VAL A 421 17.94 3.88 -4.26
CA VAL A 421 16.98 2.77 -4.39
C VAL A 421 17.37 1.90 -5.57
N ILE A 422 17.53 0.62 -5.31
CA ILE A 422 17.85 -0.42 -6.29
C ILE A 422 16.70 -1.42 -6.30
N VAL A 423 16.13 -1.69 -7.48
CA VAL A 423 15.05 -2.68 -7.68
C VAL A 423 15.52 -3.71 -8.70
N ASP A 424 15.50 -4.97 -8.31
CA ASP A 424 15.92 -6.08 -9.17
C ASP A 424 17.34 -5.87 -9.74
N GLY A 425 18.24 -5.24 -8.94
CA GLY A 425 19.60 -4.88 -9.31
C GLY A 425 19.76 -3.63 -10.17
N ARG A 426 18.66 -2.98 -10.55
CA ARG A 426 18.67 -1.73 -11.32
C ARG A 426 18.54 -0.53 -10.37
N THR A 427 19.45 0.41 -10.45
CA THR A 427 19.38 1.67 -9.69
C THR A 427 18.32 2.59 -10.31
N LEU A 428 17.34 3.01 -9.50
CA LEU A 428 16.26 3.91 -9.89
C LEU A 428 16.46 5.33 -9.32
N LEU A 429 16.99 5.40 -8.12
CA LEU A 429 17.37 6.62 -7.42
C LEU A 429 18.83 6.50 -6.98
N GLU A 430 19.66 7.53 -7.17
CA GLU A 430 21.05 7.58 -6.73
C GLU A 430 21.43 9.01 -6.30
N GLY A 431 21.99 9.14 -5.10
CA GLY A 431 22.32 10.46 -4.54
C GLY A 431 21.09 11.38 -4.46
N ARG A 432 19.93 10.81 -4.13
CA ARG A 432 18.63 11.50 -4.08
C ARG A 432 18.12 12.01 -5.42
N ARG A 433 18.69 11.58 -6.54
CA ARG A 433 18.30 11.98 -7.89
C ARG A 433 17.70 10.82 -8.67
N ALA A 434 16.61 11.08 -9.36
CA ALA A 434 16.04 10.13 -10.30
C ALA A 434 17.04 9.83 -11.43
N VAL A 435 17.25 8.54 -11.72
CA VAL A 435 18.11 8.11 -12.84
C VAL A 435 17.30 7.49 -13.99
N VAL A 436 15.99 7.32 -13.82
CA VAL A 436 15.11 6.64 -14.78
C VAL A 436 14.06 7.54 -15.40
N LEU A 437 13.88 8.76 -14.89
CA LEU A 437 12.89 9.73 -15.37
C LEU A 437 13.32 11.18 -15.07
N ASP A 438 12.67 12.13 -15.73
CA ASP A 438 12.74 13.55 -15.38
C ASP A 438 11.68 13.86 -14.30
N GLU A 439 12.13 13.97 -13.05
CA GLU A 439 11.26 14.20 -11.89
C GLU A 439 10.58 15.57 -11.94
N ALA A 440 11.27 16.61 -12.42
CA ALA A 440 10.71 17.96 -12.50
C ALA A 440 9.57 18.01 -13.53
N GLU A 441 9.76 17.39 -14.68
CA GLU A 441 8.73 17.27 -15.71
C GLU A 441 7.54 16.43 -15.23
N LEU A 442 7.78 15.35 -14.48
CA LEU A 442 6.72 14.54 -13.89
C LEU A 442 5.87 15.39 -12.93
N LEU A 443 6.49 16.13 -12.00
CA LEU A 443 5.78 16.96 -11.02
C LEU A 443 4.96 18.06 -11.70
N ARG A 444 5.48 18.69 -12.76
CA ARG A 444 4.73 19.65 -13.57
C ARG A 444 3.47 19.03 -14.19
N LYS A 445 3.58 17.83 -14.77
CA LYS A 445 2.44 17.12 -15.36
C LYS A 445 1.41 16.69 -14.31
N VAL A 446 1.87 16.31 -13.12
CA VAL A 446 0.98 15.97 -12.00
C VAL A 446 0.18 17.17 -11.53
N GLN A 447 0.82 18.35 -11.41
CA GLN A 447 0.13 19.59 -11.05
C GLN A 447 -0.96 19.92 -12.09
N GLU A 448 -0.64 19.89 -13.38
CA GLU A 448 -1.62 20.12 -14.46
C GLU A 448 -2.77 19.09 -14.47
N SER A 449 -2.48 17.83 -14.11
CA SER A 449 -3.52 16.80 -13.98
C SER A 449 -4.44 17.08 -12.79
N GLY A 450 -3.87 17.52 -11.67
CA GLY A 450 -4.61 17.93 -10.48
C GLY A 450 -5.55 19.09 -10.77
N GLU A 451 -5.05 20.18 -11.39
CA GLU A 451 -5.84 21.37 -11.71
C GLU A 451 -7.05 21.03 -12.60
N ARG A 452 -6.87 20.18 -13.61
CA ARG A 452 -8.00 19.70 -14.43
C ARG A 452 -9.01 18.91 -13.62
N THR A 453 -8.55 18.00 -12.78
CA THR A 453 -9.42 17.18 -11.92
C THR A 453 -10.24 18.06 -10.99
N TRP A 454 -9.63 19.08 -10.41
CA TRP A 454 -10.31 20.01 -9.50
C TRP A 454 -11.34 20.89 -10.21
N ALA A 455 -11.03 21.34 -11.42
CA ALA A 455 -11.96 22.12 -12.23
C ALA A 455 -13.22 21.32 -12.63
N ASP A 456 -13.08 20.00 -12.78
CA ASP A 456 -14.15 19.13 -13.26
C ASP A 456 -14.99 18.50 -12.12
N VAL A 457 -14.60 18.68 -10.85
CA VAL A 457 -15.21 17.95 -9.73
C VAL A 457 -16.73 18.18 -9.60
N ALA A 458 -17.20 19.40 -9.82
CA ALA A 458 -18.62 19.75 -9.76
C ALA A 458 -19.50 19.03 -10.80
N GLN A 459 -18.90 18.59 -11.92
CA GLN A 459 -19.64 17.96 -13.02
C GLN A 459 -20.14 16.55 -12.66
N TRP A 460 -19.41 15.82 -11.87
CA TRP A 460 -19.71 14.42 -11.54
C TRP A 460 -20.12 14.21 -10.08
N ARG A 461 -19.78 15.13 -9.19
CA ARG A 461 -20.09 14.97 -7.78
C ARG A 461 -21.60 14.99 -7.51
N TRP A 462 -22.03 14.21 -6.52
CA TRP A 462 -23.45 14.00 -6.20
C TRP A 462 -24.23 15.28 -5.92
N ASN A 463 -23.64 16.31 -5.30
CA ASN A 463 -24.25 17.59 -4.94
C ASN A 463 -23.77 18.77 -5.81
N ALA A 464 -23.02 18.49 -6.88
CA ALA A 464 -22.43 19.49 -7.78
C ALA A 464 -21.57 20.56 -7.07
N ALA A 465 -21.06 20.27 -5.86
CA ALA A 465 -20.16 21.19 -5.19
C ALA A 465 -18.81 21.25 -5.92
N ASP A 466 -18.27 22.44 -6.05
CA ASP A 466 -16.96 22.70 -6.61
C ASP A 466 -15.83 22.40 -5.62
N ILE A 467 -14.60 22.60 -6.05
CA ILE A 467 -13.42 22.30 -5.24
C ILE A 467 -13.32 23.19 -4.01
N ASP A 468 -13.70 24.47 -4.11
CA ASP A 468 -13.60 25.43 -3.01
C ASP A 468 -14.63 25.13 -1.90
N ALA A 469 -15.78 24.57 -2.29
CA ALA A 469 -16.79 24.11 -1.34
C ALA A 469 -16.42 22.77 -0.66
N ILE A 470 -15.60 21.94 -1.32
CA ILE A 470 -15.19 20.62 -0.79
C ILE A 470 -13.95 20.74 0.11
N ALA A 471 -12.99 21.51 -0.35
CA ALA A 471 -11.68 21.66 0.25
C ALA A 471 -11.25 23.14 0.16
N PRO A 472 -11.85 24.01 0.97
CA PRO A 472 -11.53 25.42 0.96
C PRO A 472 -10.05 25.66 1.26
N MET A 473 -9.52 26.74 0.73
CA MET A 473 -8.16 27.13 1.01
C MET A 473 -7.98 27.43 2.50
N SER A 474 -6.88 26.96 3.09
CA SER A 474 -6.56 27.19 4.51
C SER A 474 -6.53 28.69 4.89
N TYR A 475 -6.20 29.54 3.94
CA TYR A 475 -6.24 31.00 4.08
C TYR A 475 -6.72 31.64 2.76
N PRO A 476 -7.37 32.81 2.82
CA PRO A 476 -7.75 33.52 1.62
C PRO A 476 -6.54 33.84 0.73
N VAL A 477 -6.70 33.64 -0.56
CA VAL A 477 -5.70 34.07 -1.55
C VAL A 477 -5.82 35.58 -1.73
N ALA A 478 -4.71 36.31 -1.56
CA ALA A 478 -4.68 37.75 -1.81
C ALA A 478 -4.99 38.01 -3.29
N SER A 479 -5.90 38.96 -3.56
CA SER A 479 -6.11 39.44 -4.93
C SER A 479 -4.85 40.16 -5.40
N GLU A 480 -4.38 39.86 -6.61
CA GLU A 480 -3.38 40.67 -7.28
C GLU A 480 -3.96 42.10 -7.47
N HIS A 481 -3.35 43.08 -6.85
CA HIS A 481 -3.68 44.51 -7.03
C HIS A 481 -2.94 45.04 -8.22
#